data_da1dc041ba8b7a6f89e7127722e26e1d
#
_entry.id   da1dc041ba8b7a6f89e7127722e26e1d
#
_cell.length_a   1.000
_cell.length_b   1.000
_cell.length_c   1.000
_cell.angle_alpha   90.00
_cell.angle_beta   90.00
_cell.angle_gamma   90.00
#
_symmetry.space_group_name_H-M   'P 1'
#
loop_
_entity.id
_entity.type
_entity.pdbx_description
1 polymer ?
#
loop_
_entity_poly.entity_id
_entity_poly.type
_entity_poly.pdbx_seq_one_letter_code
_entity_poly.pdbx_strand_id
1 'polypeptide(L)'
;MVSRGDVYWVELDPTVGSEIKKTRPCLIVSPDDMNKVLPRVIIAPITSKGQPLGCRPEVIINGKRGRVLLDQIRTVDKKRLQGRVAHLPLPQWHSTLIQLLS
;
A
#
# COMPACT_ATOMS: atom_id res chain seq x y z
N MET A 1 -3.59 -12.72 -10.04
CA MET A 1 -3.07 -13.10 -8.73
C MET A 1 -2.36 -11.93 -8.08
N VAL A 2 -2.60 -11.71 -6.80
CA VAL A 2 -1.99 -10.60 -6.05
C VAL A 2 -0.54 -10.92 -5.74
N SER A 3 0.38 -10.02 -6.07
CA SER A 3 1.81 -10.18 -5.83
C SER A 3 2.35 -9.02 -5.01
N ARG A 4 3.35 -9.31 -4.18
CA ARG A 4 4.06 -8.31 -3.38
C ARG A 4 4.63 -7.22 -4.28
N GLY A 5 4.37 -5.97 -3.94
CA GLY A 5 4.78 -4.83 -4.75
C GLY A 5 3.74 -4.36 -5.76
N ASP A 6 2.69 -5.14 -5.98
CA ASP A 6 1.58 -4.69 -6.82
C ASP A 6 0.84 -3.54 -6.15
N VAL A 7 0.31 -2.64 -6.95
CA VAL A 7 -0.54 -1.54 -6.51
C VAL A 7 -1.95 -1.79 -7.02
N TYR A 8 -2.91 -1.80 -6.10
CA TYR A 8 -4.32 -2.00 -6.41
C TYR A 8 -5.15 -0.82 -5.91
N TRP A 9 -6.26 -0.55 -6.58
CA TRP A 9 -7.31 0.26 -6.00
C TRP A 9 -7.95 -0.52 -4.86
N VAL A 10 -8.02 0.08 -3.67
CA VAL A 10 -8.58 -0.58 -2.49
C VAL A 10 -9.58 0.35 -1.82
N GLU A 11 -10.75 -0.19 -1.49
CA GLU A 11 -11.73 0.53 -0.70
C GLU A 11 -11.32 0.48 0.77
N LEU A 12 -11.00 1.63 1.34
CA LEU A 12 -10.48 1.75 2.70
C LEU A 12 -11.55 2.01 3.75
N ASP A 13 -12.70 2.54 3.34
CA ASP A 13 -13.79 2.80 4.28
C ASP A 13 -14.45 1.50 4.72
N PRO A 14 -14.97 1.43 5.97
CA PRO A 14 -14.92 2.47 6.99
C PRO A 14 -13.55 2.60 7.66
N THR A 15 -13.19 3.82 8.03
CA THR A 15 -11.95 4.13 8.76
C THR A 15 -12.29 4.94 10.02
N VAL A 16 -11.29 5.10 10.90
CA VAL A 16 -11.46 5.79 12.18
C VAL A 16 -10.51 6.97 12.27
N GLY A 17 -11.04 8.12 12.67
CA GLY A 17 -10.23 9.30 12.98
C GLY A 17 -9.44 9.83 11.78
N SER A 18 -8.13 9.96 11.96
CA SER A 18 -7.24 10.52 10.95
C SER A 18 -6.72 9.51 9.91
N GLU A 19 -7.21 8.27 9.95
CA GLU A 19 -6.85 7.28 8.93
C GLU A 19 -7.32 7.73 7.55
N ILE A 20 -6.50 7.42 6.53
CA ILE A 20 -6.85 7.78 5.16
C ILE A 20 -8.11 7.03 4.71
N LYS A 21 -8.99 7.72 3.99
CA LYS A 21 -10.34 7.23 3.64
C LYS A 21 -10.49 7.01 2.14
N LYS A 22 -11.65 6.49 1.77
CA LYS A 22 -12.12 6.31 0.39
C LYS A 22 -11.36 5.20 -0.33
N THR A 23 -11.55 5.13 -1.63
CA THR A 23 -10.83 4.21 -2.49
C THR A 23 -9.53 4.87 -2.93
N ARG A 24 -8.42 4.21 -2.67
CA ARG A 24 -7.09 4.73 -2.94
C ARG A 24 -6.22 3.66 -3.59
N PRO A 25 -5.20 4.06 -4.37
CA PRO A 25 -4.19 3.09 -4.75
C PRO A 25 -3.41 2.68 -3.51
N CYS A 26 -3.20 1.39 -3.36
CA CYS A 26 -2.51 0.83 -2.20
C CYS A 26 -1.47 -0.20 -2.65
N LEU A 27 -0.32 -0.15 -2.00
CA LEU A 27 0.79 -1.07 -2.24
C LEU A 27 0.55 -2.36 -1.46
N ILE A 28 0.71 -3.50 -2.12
CA ILE A 28 0.68 -4.81 -1.46
C ILE A 28 2.05 -5.04 -0.83
N VAL A 29 2.11 -5.00 0.50
CA VAL A 29 3.38 -5.19 1.22
C VAL A 29 3.54 -6.59 1.78
N SER A 30 2.46 -7.37 1.88
CA SER A 30 2.50 -8.74 2.37
C SER A 30 3.27 -9.66 1.42
N PRO A 31 3.97 -10.69 1.97
CA PRO A 31 4.73 -11.62 1.14
C PRO A 31 3.84 -12.53 0.31
N ASP A 32 4.39 -13.06 -0.78
CA ASP A 32 3.61 -13.82 -1.75
C ASP A 32 3.02 -15.11 -1.21
N ASP A 33 3.67 -15.77 -0.25
CA ASP A 33 3.10 -16.96 0.38
C ASP A 33 1.80 -16.62 1.12
N MET A 34 1.79 -15.51 1.85
CA MET A 34 0.57 -15.00 2.49
C MET A 34 -0.48 -14.62 1.44
N ASN A 35 -0.06 -13.94 0.38
CA ASN A 35 -0.96 -13.47 -0.67
C ASN A 35 -1.68 -14.62 -1.39
N LYS A 36 -1.02 -15.77 -1.48
CA LYS A 36 -1.62 -16.95 -2.11
C LYS A 36 -2.61 -17.68 -1.22
N VAL A 37 -2.32 -17.76 0.07
CA VAL A 37 -2.99 -18.68 0.99
C VAL A 37 -4.14 -18.02 1.75
N LEU A 38 -3.95 -16.77 2.19
CA LEU A 38 -4.94 -16.11 3.05
C LEU A 38 -5.94 -15.30 2.22
N PRO A 39 -7.17 -15.14 2.75
CA PRO A 39 -8.16 -14.25 2.12
C PRO A 39 -7.88 -12.77 2.37
N ARG A 40 -6.81 -12.45 3.08
CA ARG A 40 -6.41 -11.10 3.45
C ARG A 40 -5.03 -10.77 2.91
N VAL A 41 -4.76 -9.47 2.75
CA VAL A 41 -3.45 -8.94 2.37
C VAL A 41 -3.12 -7.76 3.27
N ILE A 42 -1.83 -7.45 3.40
CA ILE A 42 -1.38 -6.25 4.10
C ILE A 42 -1.07 -5.19 3.04
N ILE A 43 -1.62 -4.00 3.22
CA ILE A 43 -1.48 -2.91 2.25
C ILE A 43 -0.95 -1.65 2.92
N ALA A 44 -0.35 -0.78 2.10
CA ALA A 44 0.02 0.58 2.48
C ALA A 44 -0.65 1.55 1.51
N PRO A 45 -1.49 2.47 2.00
CA PRO A 45 -2.15 3.43 1.12
C PRO A 45 -1.14 4.38 0.46
N ILE A 46 -1.49 4.87 -0.72
CA ILE A 46 -0.69 5.85 -1.46
C ILE A 46 -1.52 7.11 -1.65
N THR A 47 -0.92 8.26 -1.36
CA THR A 47 -1.61 9.55 -1.52
C THR A 47 -0.71 10.56 -2.24
N SER A 48 -1.32 11.44 -3.03
CA SER A 48 -0.62 12.54 -3.68
C SER A 48 -0.40 13.74 -2.75
N LYS A 49 -1.07 13.76 -1.58
CA LYS A 49 -1.10 14.92 -0.68
C LYS A 49 -0.49 14.66 0.69
N GLY A 50 0.25 13.57 0.87
CA GLY A 50 0.83 13.25 2.15
C GLY A 50 1.98 14.17 2.55
N GLN A 51 2.15 14.38 3.87
CA GLN A 51 3.31 15.10 4.37
C GLN A 51 4.61 14.35 4.05
N PRO A 52 5.68 15.07 3.69
CA PRO A 52 6.96 14.43 3.41
C PRO A 52 7.63 13.97 4.71
N LEU A 53 7.53 12.68 4.99
CA LEU A 53 8.20 12.04 6.12
C LEU A 53 9.12 10.94 5.59
N GLY A 54 10.18 10.65 6.34
CA GLY A 54 11.14 9.62 5.95
C GLY A 54 10.51 8.23 5.79
N CYS A 55 9.45 7.94 6.55
CA CYS A 55 8.72 6.68 6.44
C CYS A 55 7.67 6.66 5.32
N ARG A 56 7.62 7.72 4.49
CA ARG A 56 6.67 7.86 3.38
C ARG A 56 7.41 8.06 2.08
N PRO A 57 7.98 6.99 1.49
CA PRO A 57 8.75 7.13 0.26
C PRO A 57 7.93 7.68 -0.88
N GLU A 58 8.53 8.58 -1.65
CA GLU A 58 7.91 9.12 -2.85
C GLU A 58 8.08 8.11 -3.99
N VAL A 59 7.00 7.89 -4.72
CA VAL A 59 6.98 6.98 -5.86
C VAL A 59 6.25 7.63 -7.02
N ILE A 60 6.45 7.09 -8.22
CA ILE A 60 5.73 7.54 -9.41
C ILE A 60 4.90 6.38 -9.94
N ILE A 61 3.59 6.62 -10.06
CA ILE A 61 2.64 5.63 -10.55
C ILE A 61 1.93 6.22 -11.75
N ASN A 62 2.14 5.62 -12.92
CA ASN A 62 1.51 6.07 -14.17
C ASN A 62 1.73 7.57 -14.41
N GLY A 63 2.97 8.03 -14.17
CA GLY A 63 3.37 9.42 -14.38
C GLY A 63 2.98 10.40 -13.28
N LYS A 64 2.34 9.93 -12.21
CA LYS A 64 1.91 10.77 -11.10
C LYS A 64 2.72 10.47 -9.85
N ARG A 65 3.14 11.53 -9.15
CA ARG A 65 3.84 11.39 -7.88
C ARG A 65 2.87 11.02 -6.77
N GLY A 66 3.32 10.16 -5.88
CA GLY A 66 2.59 9.80 -4.69
C GLY A 66 3.53 9.43 -3.57
N ARG A 67 3.00 9.35 -2.35
CA ARG A 67 3.76 8.88 -1.19
C ARG A 67 3.10 7.63 -0.64
N VAL A 68 3.92 6.62 -0.40
CA VAL A 68 3.46 5.38 0.22
C VAL A 68 3.41 5.59 1.72
N LEU A 69 2.21 5.48 2.30
CA LEU A 69 2.01 5.71 3.73
C LEU A 69 2.34 4.43 4.52
N LEU A 70 3.63 4.13 4.65
CA LEU A 70 4.07 2.94 5.37
C LEU A 70 3.71 2.99 6.86
N ASP A 71 3.47 4.19 7.39
CA ASP A 71 2.99 4.38 8.76
C ASP A 71 1.51 4.03 8.92
N GLN A 72 0.79 3.78 7.85
CA GLN A 72 -0.64 3.42 7.87
C GLN A 72 -0.89 2.04 7.26
N ILE A 73 0.05 1.12 7.38
CA ILE A 73 -0.17 -0.25 6.88
C ILE A 73 -1.33 -0.88 7.65
N ARG A 74 -2.12 -1.66 6.93
CA ARG A 74 -3.25 -2.38 7.54
C ARG A 74 -3.57 -3.63 6.75
N THR A 75 -4.22 -4.57 7.41
CA THR A 75 -4.71 -5.78 6.78
C THR A 75 -6.12 -5.56 6.27
N VAL A 76 -6.38 -5.95 5.04
CA VAL A 76 -7.71 -5.86 4.44
C VAL A 76 -8.07 -7.19 3.78
N ASP A 77 -9.36 -7.45 3.65
CA ASP A 77 -9.86 -8.59 2.90
C ASP A 77 -9.60 -8.36 1.39
N LYS A 78 -9.24 -9.41 0.68
CA LYS A 78 -9.01 -9.32 -0.77
C LYS A 78 -10.22 -8.80 -1.54
N LYS A 79 -11.42 -8.95 -0.99
CA LYS A 79 -12.65 -8.42 -1.60
C LYS A 79 -12.65 -6.91 -1.74
N ARG A 80 -11.81 -6.21 -0.98
CA ARG A 80 -11.67 -4.76 -1.08
C ARG A 80 -10.80 -4.32 -2.26
N LEU A 81 -10.06 -5.24 -2.87
CA LEU A 81 -9.22 -4.96 -4.03
C LEU A 81 -10.09 -4.84 -5.28
N GLN A 82 -9.95 -3.73 -6.01
CA GLN A 82 -10.82 -3.47 -7.17
C GLN A 82 -10.11 -3.63 -8.50
N GLY A 83 -8.84 -3.29 -8.60
CA GLY A 83 -8.12 -3.45 -9.86
C GLY A 83 -6.65 -3.12 -9.69
N ARG A 84 -5.80 -3.84 -10.42
CA ARG A 84 -4.36 -3.61 -10.39
C ARG A 84 -4.03 -2.34 -11.19
N VAL A 85 -3.21 -1.49 -10.59
CA VAL A 85 -2.82 -0.20 -11.16
C VAL A 85 -1.39 -0.22 -11.68
N ALA A 86 -0.47 -0.81 -10.90
CA ALA A 86 0.96 -0.74 -11.17
C ALA A 86 1.71 -1.78 -10.35
N HIS A 87 3.04 -1.76 -10.46
CA HIS A 87 3.93 -2.57 -9.63
C HIS A 87 5.11 -1.71 -9.22
N LEU A 88 5.45 -1.71 -7.93
CA LEU A 88 6.60 -0.99 -7.39
C LEU A 88 7.65 -1.99 -6.93
N PRO A 89 8.84 -1.99 -7.56
CA PRO A 89 9.92 -2.90 -7.16
C PRO A 89 10.33 -2.71 -5.70
N LEU A 90 10.75 -3.79 -5.04
CA LEU A 90 11.15 -3.78 -3.63
C LEU A 90 12.13 -2.66 -3.27
N PRO A 91 13.17 -2.37 -4.06
CA PRO A 91 14.12 -1.31 -3.69
C PRO A 91 13.49 0.06 -3.44
N GLN A 92 12.30 0.33 -3.97
CA GLN A 92 11.67 1.62 -3.80
C GLN A 92 11.00 1.82 -2.43
N TRP A 93 10.74 0.74 -1.68
CA TRP A 93 9.97 0.89 -0.44
C TRP A 93 10.35 -0.11 0.67
N HIS A 94 10.97 -1.23 0.34
CA HIS A 94 11.13 -2.34 1.28
C HIS A 94 12.04 -1.99 2.47
N SER A 95 13.19 -1.39 2.21
CA SER A 95 14.12 -1.03 3.28
C SER A 95 13.50 0.00 4.24
N THR A 96 12.71 0.93 3.72
CA THR A 96 12.02 1.92 4.54
C THR A 96 11.01 1.25 5.46
N LEU A 97 10.26 0.26 4.95
CA LEU A 97 9.31 -0.49 5.77
C LEU A 97 10.04 -1.26 6.88
N ILE A 98 11.14 -1.90 6.57
CA ILE A 98 11.92 -2.65 7.57
C ILE A 98 12.44 -1.72 8.65
N GLN A 99 12.96 -0.55 8.30
CA GLN A 99 13.43 0.44 9.26
C GLN A 99 12.30 0.94 10.18
N LEU A 100 11.11 1.14 9.61
CA LEU A 100 9.95 1.61 10.38
C LEU A 100 9.55 0.59 11.45
N LEU A 101 9.65 -0.71 11.12
CA LEU A 101 9.17 -1.78 11.99
C LEU A 101 10.25 -2.38 12.90
N SER A 102 11.50 -1.98 12.73
CA SER A 102 12.61 -2.54 13.53
C SER A 102 12.93 -1.73 14.78
#